data_e722236ea51ca7751a079c33bea65348
#
_entry.id   e722236ea51ca7751a079c33bea65348
#
_cell.length_a   1.000
_cell.length_b   1.000
_cell.length_c   1.000
_cell.angle_alpha   90.00
_cell.angle_beta   90.00
_cell.angle_gamma   90.00
#
_symmetry.space_group_name_H-M   'P 1'
#
loop_
_entity.id
_entity.type
_entity.pdbx_description
1 polymer ?
#
loop_
_entity_poly.entity_id
_entity_poly.type
_entity_poly.pdbx_seq_one_letter_code
_entity_poly.pdbx_strand_id
1 'polypeptide(L)'
;MSSCMNKNVNLLAISYVFGFTAATITVFLGAIIGSQITSIKSLSTLPVALSVVGTAICTILAAKIMSKIGRKLGFIFAALVSSATALVASFAIYQQNFILFCISNLILGMGMAFTHQYRFAAAESVEKEKVPKAISILMLSGIVAAFLGVSSSNYTKNLFSDHLYVGSYLLLAAFTFMPAIFLFFYNNNEKPKIDFNNQYNGRRLSEIIFQPRFLQAVTAAAFAYAVMSYLMTATPLSMHVMEKMSLEKTGFVLQIHVVAMFLPSLITGTLIKKFGHSNIIYIGVLFYVVTVILSLFEQTYLNYMVALIFLGLGWNFLFISGTSLVVLTYKEDEKLKHK
;
A
#
# COMPACT_ATOMS: atom_id res chain seq x y z
N MET A 1 -8.19 -10.40 -30.93
CA MET A 1 -6.86 -9.77 -31.07
C MET A 1 -6.42 -9.25 -29.71
N SER A 2 -5.46 -9.90 -29.07
CA SER A 2 -4.89 -9.47 -27.79
C SER A 2 -4.08 -8.19 -28.02
N SER A 3 -4.65 -7.05 -27.66
CA SER A 3 -3.92 -5.77 -27.60
C SER A 3 -2.77 -5.95 -26.60
N CYS A 4 -1.56 -6.12 -27.12
CA CYS A 4 -0.35 -6.15 -26.32
C CYS A 4 -0.33 -4.89 -25.44
N MET A 5 -0.36 -5.07 -24.11
CA MET A 5 -0.29 -3.95 -23.16
C MET A 5 1.03 -3.21 -23.37
N ASN A 6 1.01 -1.89 -23.19
CA ASN A 6 2.20 -1.05 -23.30
C ASN A 6 3.32 -1.62 -22.40
N LYS A 7 4.53 -1.76 -22.96
CA LYS A 7 5.73 -2.27 -22.27
C LYS A 7 5.94 -1.61 -20.88
N ASN A 8 5.68 -0.30 -20.80
CA ASN A 8 5.81 0.44 -19.54
C ASN A 8 4.85 -0.05 -18.46
N VAL A 9 3.59 -0.36 -18.80
CA VAL A 9 2.61 -0.88 -17.83
C VAL A 9 3.04 -2.25 -17.30
N ASN A 10 3.56 -3.12 -18.15
CA ASN A 10 4.05 -4.43 -17.74
C ASN A 10 5.28 -4.31 -16.82
N LEU A 11 6.22 -3.42 -17.14
CA LEU A 11 7.39 -3.17 -16.30
C LEU A 11 6.99 -2.60 -14.94
N LEU A 12 6.04 -1.66 -14.89
CA LEU A 12 5.50 -1.12 -13.65
C LEU A 12 4.74 -2.17 -12.84
N ALA A 13 3.97 -3.04 -13.49
CA ALA A 13 3.23 -4.11 -12.82
C ALA A 13 4.17 -5.12 -12.15
N ILE A 14 5.19 -5.59 -12.87
CA ILE A 14 6.20 -6.49 -12.32
C ILE A 14 6.96 -5.79 -11.19
N SER A 15 7.36 -4.54 -11.39
CA SER A 15 8.03 -3.75 -10.34
C SER A 15 7.14 -3.54 -9.11
N TYR A 16 5.81 -3.40 -9.30
CA TYR A 16 4.86 -3.29 -8.20
C TYR A 16 4.77 -4.59 -7.40
N VAL A 17 4.77 -5.77 -8.07
CA VAL A 17 4.82 -7.06 -7.37
C VAL A 17 5.97 -7.08 -6.36
N PHE A 18 7.18 -6.79 -6.80
CA PHE A 18 8.35 -6.84 -5.93
C PHE A 18 8.41 -5.68 -4.93
N GLY A 19 8.14 -4.45 -5.35
CA GLY A 19 8.19 -3.28 -4.47
C GLY A 19 7.13 -3.32 -3.36
N PHE A 20 5.93 -3.83 -3.65
CA PHE A 20 4.84 -3.91 -2.67
C PHE A 20 5.06 -5.02 -1.62
N THR A 21 6.02 -5.96 -1.83
CA THR A 21 6.41 -6.92 -0.80
C THR A 21 6.90 -6.25 0.48
N ALA A 22 7.46 -5.03 0.38
CA ALA A 22 7.86 -4.25 1.56
C ALA A 22 6.69 -3.99 2.51
N ALA A 23 5.53 -3.61 1.97
CA ALA A 23 4.33 -3.43 2.79
C ALA A 23 3.84 -4.76 3.37
N THR A 24 3.74 -5.80 2.54
CA THR A 24 3.16 -7.08 2.97
C THR A 24 4.01 -7.79 4.01
N ILE A 25 5.34 -7.79 3.86
CA ILE A 25 6.27 -8.39 4.83
C ILE A 25 6.33 -7.56 6.12
N THR A 26 6.38 -6.23 6.02
CA THR A 26 6.40 -5.36 7.19
C THR A 26 5.13 -5.50 8.02
N VAL A 27 3.95 -5.52 7.38
CA VAL A 27 2.68 -5.73 8.09
C VAL A 27 2.61 -7.13 8.69
N PHE A 28 3.07 -8.15 7.97
CA PHE A 28 3.02 -9.54 8.43
C PHE A 28 3.96 -9.80 9.62
N LEU A 29 5.23 -9.40 9.52
CA LEU A 29 6.26 -9.74 10.50
C LEU A 29 6.63 -8.61 11.46
N GLY A 30 6.40 -7.34 11.08
CA GLY A 30 6.94 -6.19 11.80
C GLY A 30 6.51 -6.10 13.27
N ALA A 31 5.22 -6.37 13.57
CA ALA A 31 4.72 -6.38 14.94
C ALA A 31 5.17 -7.63 15.73
N ILE A 32 5.27 -8.79 15.05
CA ILE A 32 5.77 -10.04 15.65
C ILE A 32 7.24 -9.88 16.06
N ILE A 33 8.08 -9.40 15.15
CA ILE A 33 9.49 -9.11 15.42
C ILE A 33 9.61 -8.03 16.50
N GLY A 34 8.83 -6.95 16.39
CA GLY A 34 8.79 -5.90 17.41
C GLY A 34 8.52 -6.44 18.80
N SER A 35 7.58 -7.40 18.93
CA SER A 35 7.25 -8.04 20.22
C SER A 35 8.38 -8.93 20.78
N GLN A 36 9.28 -9.41 19.94
CA GLN A 36 10.41 -10.25 20.36
C GLN A 36 11.62 -9.43 20.79
N ILE A 37 11.90 -8.31 20.09
CA ILE A 37 13.12 -7.51 20.30
C ILE A 37 12.92 -6.31 21.24
N THR A 38 11.66 -5.97 21.62
CA THR A 38 11.41 -4.93 22.62
C THR A 38 11.06 -5.52 23.98
N SER A 39 11.58 -4.91 25.05
CA SER A 39 11.15 -5.20 26.43
C SER A 39 9.79 -4.56 26.75
N ILE A 40 9.40 -3.49 26.04
CA ILE A 40 8.16 -2.71 26.28
C ILE A 40 7.08 -3.22 25.33
N LYS A 41 6.19 -4.09 25.83
CA LYS A 41 5.15 -4.76 25.01
C LYS A 41 4.22 -3.81 24.25
N SER A 42 3.91 -2.64 24.81
CA SER A 42 3.09 -1.61 24.16
C SER A 42 3.74 -1.03 22.89
N LEU A 43 5.05 -1.17 22.72
CA LEU A 43 5.77 -0.69 21.54
C LEU A 43 5.92 -1.75 20.44
N SER A 44 5.41 -2.97 20.61
CA SER A 44 5.56 -4.08 19.65
C SER A 44 5.11 -3.72 18.23
N THR A 45 4.10 -2.89 18.08
CA THR A 45 3.55 -2.46 16.79
C THR A 45 4.21 -1.20 16.22
N LEU A 46 5.10 -0.55 16.97
CA LEU A 46 5.74 0.70 16.54
C LEU A 46 6.48 0.61 15.20
N PRO A 47 7.21 -0.48 14.86
CA PRO A 47 7.87 -0.59 13.56
C PRO A 47 6.88 -0.48 12.40
N VAL A 48 5.71 -1.13 12.49
CA VAL A 48 4.66 -1.08 11.46
C VAL A 48 4.04 0.32 11.41
N ALA A 49 3.73 0.92 12.55
CA ALA A 49 3.19 2.27 12.62
C ALA A 49 4.14 3.29 11.96
N LEU A 50 5.45 3.18 12.21
CA LEU A 50 6.46 4.05 11.60
C LEU A 50 6.55 3.86 10.07
N SER A 51 6.31 2.66 9.54
CA SER A 51 6.24 2.49 8.08
C SER A 51 5.06 3.24 7.46
N VAL A 52 3.91 3.28 8.13
CA VAL A 52 2.76 4.09 7.70
C VAL A 52 3.07 5.59 7.77
N VAL A 53 3.70 6.05 8.86
CA VAL A 53 4.14 7.44 9.02
C VAL A 53 5.15 7.83 7.93
N GLY A 54 6.13 6.97 7.66
CA GLY A 54 7.12 7.17 6.58
C GLY A 54 6.46 7.32 5.20
N THR A 55 5.48 6.48 4.90
CA THR A 55 4.68 6.56 3.66
C THR A 55 3.93 7.89 3.58
N ALA A 56 3.25 8.29 4.65
CA ALA A 56 2.48 9.53 4.69
C ALA A 56 3.37 10.76 4.48
N ILE A 57 4.47 10.88 5.22
CA ILE A 57 5.42 12.00 5.12
C ILE A 57 6.02 12.07 3.70
N CYS A 58 6.42 10.93 3.14
CA CYS A 58 7.13 10.91 1.88
C CYS A 58 6.21 11.00 0.64
N THR A 59 4.89 10.86 0.78
CA THR A 59 3.97 10.90 -0.37
C THR A 59 4.10 12.21 -1.17
N ILE A 60 4.10 13.37 -0.51
CA ILE A 60 4.27 14.67 -1.14
C ILE A 60 5.71 14.86 -1.62
N LEU A 61 6.69 14.44 -0.82
CA LEU A 61 8.11 14.55 -1.17
C LEU A 61 8.44 13.71 -2.39
N ALA A 62 7.93 12.49 -2.49
CA ALA A 62 8.11 11.60 -3.65
C ALA A 62 7.61 12.26 -4.94
N ALA A 63 6.41 12.86 -4.93
CA ALA A 63 5.89 13.59 -6.08
C ALA A 63 6.79 14.77 -6.47
N LYS A 64 7.24 15.57 -5.49
CA LYS A 64 8.16 16.70 -5.72
C LYS A 64 9.53 16.27 -6.25
N ILE A 65 10.10 15.19 -5.73
CA ILE A 65 11.38 14.64 -6.20
C ILE A 65 11.22 14.19 -7.65
N MET A 66 10.19 13.38 -7.94
CA MET A 66 9.96 12.85 -9.29
C MET A 66 9.61 13.93 -10.31
N SER A 67 9.01 15.05 -9.91
CA SER A 67 8.78 16.19 -10.82
C SER A 67 10.10 16.85 -11.26
N LYS A 68 11.17 16.78 -10.44
CA LYS A 68 12.49 17.33 -10.76
C LYS A 68 13.39 16.38 -11.53
N ILE A 69 13.53 15.13 -11.05
CA ILE A 69 14.47 14.15 -11.61
C ILE A 69 13.81 13.17 -12.60
N GLY A 70 12.48 13.20 -12.72
CA GLY A 70 11.70 12.27 -13.52
C GLY A 70 11.33 10.99 -12.76
N ARG A 71 10.26 10.31 -13.24
CA ARG A 71 9.72 9.11 -12.58
C ARG A 71 10.71 7.95 -12.56
N LYS A 72 11.41 7.70 -13.67
CA LYS A 72 12.37 6.60 -13.80
C LYS A 72 13.45 6.65 -12.73
N LEU A 73 14.16 7.79 -12.64
CA LEU A 73 15.24 7.94 -11.66
C LEU A 73 14.72 7.94 -10.22
N GLY A 74 13.57 8.57 -9.96
CA GLY A 74 12.94 8.55 -8.65
C GLY A 74 12.56 7.14 -8.18
N PHE A 75 12.01 6.33 -9.07
CA PHE A 75 11.65 4.95 -8.77
C PHE A 75 12.86 4.05 -8.54
N ILE A 76 13.90 4.14 -9.39
CA ILE A 76 15.14 3.39 -9.22
C ILE A 76 15.83 3.76 -7.91
N PHE A 77 15.95 5.05 -7.62
CA PHE A 77 16.53 5.53 -6.36
C PHE A 77 15.79 4.98 -5.15
N ALA A 78 14.45 5.08 -5.14
CA ALA A 78 13.65 4.56 -4.04
C ALA A 78 13.78 3.05 -3.86
N ALA A 79 13.88 2.28 -4.95
CA ALA A 79 14.09 0.83 -4.91
C ALA A 79 15.46 0.48 -4.29
N LEU A 80 16.54 1.18 -4.68
CA LEU A 80 17.87 0.98 -4.12
C LEU A 80 17.93 1.34 -2.64
N VAL A 81 17.33 2.48 -2.25
CA VAL A 81 17.25 2.89 -0.84
C VAL A 81 16.44 1.87 -0.03
N SER A 82 15.31 1.38 -0.55
CA SER A 82 14.49 0.37 0.13
C SER A 82 15.27 -0.94 0.30
N SER A 83 16.01 -1.36 -0.71
CA SER A 83 16.85 -2.58 -0.64
C SER A 83 17.96 -2.45 0.41
N ALA A 84 18.71 -1.35 0.38
CA ALA A 84 19.74 -1.07 1.38
C ALA A 84 19.15 -1.00 2.79
N THR A 85 17.99 -0.36 2.94
CA THR A 85 17.28 -0.26 4.23
C THR A 85 16.79 -1.64 4.72
N ALA A 86 16.34 -2.51 3.83
CA ALA A 86 15.93 -3.87 4.21
C ALA A 86 17.13 -4.70 4.71
N LEU A 87 18.35 -4.49 4.16
CA LEU A 87 19.57 -5.08 4.71
C LEU A 87 19.87 -4.53 6.12
N VAL A 88 19.71 -3.23 6.34
CA VAL A 88 19.88 -2.63 7.67
C VAL A 88 18.82 -3.17 8.64
N ALA A 89 17.57 -3.35 8.19
CA ALA A 89 16.52 -3.96 9.02
C ALA A 89 16.84 -5.42 9.38
N SER A 90 17.39 -6.20 8.45
CA SER A 90 17.87 -7.55 8.69
C SER A 90 18.99 -7.57 9.74
N PHE A 91 19.94 -6.65 9.62
CA PHE A 91 21.02 -6.47 10.61
C PHE A 91 20.47 -6.04 11.98
N ALA A 92 19.46 -5.16 12.01
CA ALA A 92 18.80 -4.74 13.23
C ALA A 92 18.12 -5.91 13.98
N ILE A 93 17.51 -6.85 13.23
CA ILE A 93 16.92 -8.08 13.78
C ILE A 93 18.02 -8.97 14.34
N TYR A 94 19.12 -9.15 13.59
CA TYR A 94 20.28 -9.95 14.03
C TYR A 94 20.86 -9.41 15.34
N GLN A 95 21.01 -8.09 15.47
CA GLN A 95 21.52 -7.42 16.68
C GLN A 95 20.45 -7.22 17.78
N GLN A 96 19.21 -7.65 17.54
CA GLN A 96 18.06 -7.39 18.45
C GLN A 96 17.88 -5.89 18.79
N ASN A 97 18.24 -4.99 17.86
CA ASN A 97 18.20 -3.56 18.05
C ASN A 97 16.84 -3.00 17.58
N PHE A 98 15.95 -2.79 18.56
CA PHE A 98 14.59 -2.30 18.32
C PHE A 98 14.55 -0.92 17.65
N ILE A 99 15.42 0.02 18.09
CA ILE A 99 15.44 1.38 17.55
C ILE A 99 15.86 1.37 16.09
N LEU A 100 16.92 0.65 15.75
CA LEU A 100 17.40 0.54 14.38
C LEU A 100 16.34 -0.14 13.48
N PHE A 101 15.62 -1.14 14.00
CA PHE A 101 14.51 -1.78 13.29
C PHE A 101 13.35 -0.81 13.03
N CYS A 102 13.01 0.03 14.01
CA CYS A 102 12.01 1.09 13.87
C CYS A 102 12.39 2.12 12.80
N ILE A 103 13.63 2.61 12.81
CA ILE A 103 14.14 3.57 11.82
C ILE A 103 14.13 2.94 10.42
N SER A 104 14.54 1.69 10.29
CA SER A 104 14.51 0.97 9.01
C SER A 104 13.08 0.87 8.47
N ASN A 105 12.10 0.55 9.31
CA ASN A 105 10.71 0.49 8.86
C ASN A 105 10.14 1.86 8.47
N LEU A 106 10.54 2.95 9.13
CA LEU A 106 10.20 4.31 8.72
C LEU A 106 10.70 4.60 7.29
N ILE A 107 11.96 4.26 7.00
CA ILE A 107 12.57 4.49 5.67
C ILE A 107 11.96 3.55 4.62
N LEU A 108 11.68 2.28 4.95
CA LEU A 108 10.94 1.37 4.06
C LEU A 108 9.57 1.95 3.70
N GLY A 109 8.88 2.55 4.67
CA GLY A 109 7.64 3.28 4.43
C GLY A 109 7.80 4.46 3.47
N MET A 110 8.89 5.22 3.58
CA MET A 110 9.20 6.28 2.62
C MET A 110 9.37 5.73 1.20
N GLY A 111 10.02 4.58 1.02
CA GLY A 111 10.12 3.88 -0.26
C GLY A 111 8.76 3.47 -0.82
N MET A 112 7.83 3.06 0.05
CA MET A 112 6.45 2.71 -0.35
C MET A 112 5.69 3.88 -0.97
N ALA A 113 5.97 5.12 -0.55
CA ALA A 113 5.37 6.31 -1.17
C ALA A 113 5.68 6.41 -2.66
N PHE A 114 6.89 6.03 -3.09
CA PHE A 114 7.25 5.94 -4.51
C PHE A 114 6.56 4.76 -5.22
N THR A 115 6.49 3.60 -4.57
CA THR A 115 5.80 2.43 -5.13
C THR A 115 4.32 2.73 -5.40
N HIS A 116 3.65 3.48 -4.52
CA HIS A 116 2.27 3.91 -4.75
C HIS A 116 2.11 4.83 -5.97
N GLN A 117 3.16 5.50 -6.43
CA GLN A 117 3.12 6.34 -7.63
C GLN A 117 3.15 5.53 -8.94
N TYR A 118 3.47 4.23 -8.91
CA TYR A 118 3.48 3.40 -10.13
C TYR A 118 2.13 3.38 -10.83
N ARG A 119 1.01 3.44 -10.09
CA ARG A 119 -0.34 3.51 -10.68
C ARG A 119 -0.56 4.77 -11.51
N PHE A 120 -0.02 5.89 -11.10
CA PHE A 120 -0.10 7.13 -11.87
C PHE A 120 0.81 7.08 -13.10
N ALA A 121 2.01 6.53 -12.96
CA ALA A 121 2.93 6.29 -14.08
C ALA A 121 2.31 5.33 -15.11
N ALA A 122 1.59 4.30 -14.68
CA ALA A 122 0.88 3.39 -15.57
C ALA A 122 -0.27 4.08 -16.30
N ALA A 123 -1.04 4.92 -15.60
CA ALA A 123 -2.11 5.71 -16.19
C ALA A 123 -1.59 6.69 -17.27
N GLU A 124 -0.44 7.32 -17.00
CA GLU A 124 0.23 8.24 -17.94
C GLU A 124 0.88 7.53 -19.16
N SER A 125 1.09 6.22 -19.06
CA SER A 125 1.75 5.41 -20.11
C SER A 125 0.78 4.89 -21.17
N VAL A 126 -0.51 5.18 -21.06
CA VAL A 126 -1.56 4.64 -21.97
C VAL A 126 -2.56 5.72 -22.39
N GLU A 127 -3.30 5.46 -23.47
CA GLU A 127 -4.42 6.30 -23.89
C GLU A 127 -5.54 6.33 -22.83
N LYS A 128 -6.32 7.40 -22.79
CA LYS A 128 -7.36 7.65 -21.77
C LYS A 128 -8.34 6.49 -21.59
N GLU A 129 -8.72 5.83 -22.68
CA GLU A 129 -9.65 4.68 -22.69
C GLU A 129 -9.07 3.45 -22.01
N LYS A 130 -7.74 3.31 -21.98
CA LYS A 130 -7.02 2.16 -21.41
C LYS A 130 -6.58 2.39 -19.95
N VAL A 131 -6.72 3.61 -19.42
CA VAL A 131 -6.28 3.96 -18.05
C VAL A 131 -6.92 3.06 -16.99
N PRO A 132 -8.24 2.79 -16.99
CA PRO A 132 -8.83 1.90 -15.99
C PRO A 132 -8.21 0.50 -16.00
N LYS A 133 -7.93 -0.04 -17.19
CA LYS A 133 -7.30 -1.36 -17.34
C LYS A 133 -5.87 -1.37 -16.80
N ALA A 134 -5.08 -0.32 -17.08
CA ALA A 134 -3.71 -0.20 -16.57
C ALA A 134 -3.67 -0.16 -15.04
N ILE A 135 -4.55 0.64 -14.42
CA ILE A 135 -4.66 0.71 -12.94
C ILE A 135 -5.09 -0.64 -12.36
N SER A 136 -6.08 -1.31 -12.97
CA SER A 136 -6.54 -2.63 -12.50
C SER A 136 -5.43 -3.67 -12.52
N ILE A 137 -4.57 -3.68 -13.55
CA ILE A 137 -3.42 -4.60 -13.62
C ILE A 137 -2.47 -4.36 -12.45
N LEU A 138 -2.17 -3.10 -12.13
CA LEU A 138 -1.32 -2.81 -10.97
C LEU A 138 -1.99 -3.22 -9.64
N MET A 139 -3.30 -3.01 -9.48
CA MET A 139 -4.02 -3.47 -8.29
C MET A 139 -3.94 -5.00 -8.14
N LEU A 140 -4.16 -5.75 -9.23
CA LEU A 140 -4.03 -7.21 -9.23
C LEU A 140 -2.59 -7.66 -8.95
N SER A 141 -1.59 -6.91 -9.39
CA SER A 141 -0.18 -7.17 -9.06
C SER A 141 0.08 -7.10 -7.54
N GLY A 142 -0.69 -6.29 -6.80
CA GLY A 142 -0.65 -6.25 -5.34
C GLY A 142 -1.09 -7.56 -4.67
N ILE A 143 -2.01 -8.31 -5.29
CA ILE A 143 -2.38 -9.66 -4.82
C ILE A 143 -1.19 -10.59 -4.95
N VAL A 144 -0.53 -10.59 -6.11
CA VAL A 144 0.67 -11.41 -6.33
C VAL A 144 1.76 -11.05 -5.32
N ALA A 145 1.96 -9.75 -5.05
CA ALA A 145 2.92 -9.27 -4.04
C ALA A 145 2.61 -9.81 -2.64
N ALA A 146 1.33 -9.86 -2.25
CA ALA A 146 0.93 -10.38 -0.94
C ALA A 146 1.26 -11.87 -0.80
N PHE A 147 0.94 -12.67 -1.82
CA PHE A 147 1.29 -14.10 -1.79
C PHE A 147 2.80 -14.29 -1.84
N LEU A 148 3.51 -13.58 -2.72
CA LEU A 148 4.96 -13.67 -2.81
C LEU A 148 5.63 -13.25 -1.49
N GLY A 149 5.30 -12.09 -0.94
CA GLY A 149 5.93 -11.55 0.26
C GLY A 149 5.67 -12.40 1.50
N VAL A 150 4.41 -12.71 1.77
CA VAL A 150 4.01 -13.46 2.98
C VAL A 150 4.51 -14.90 2.92
N SER A 151 4.30 -15.63 1.82
CA SER A 151 4.72 -17.03 1.71
C SER A 151 6.23 -17.16 1.76
N SER A 152 6.96 -16.37 0.97
CA SER A 152 8.41 -16.44 0.92
C SER A 152 9.07 -16.05 2.24
N SER A 153 8.53 -15.06 2.95
CA SER A 153 9.04 -14.68 4.27
C SER A 153 8.81 -15.76 5.32
N ASN A 154 7.70 -16.52 5.22
CA ASN A 154 7.44 -17.65 6.08
C ASN A 154 8.44 -18.82 5.82
N TYR A 155 8.80 -19.06 4.55
CA TYR A 155 9.82 -20.07 4.21
C TYR A 155 11.22 -19.68 4.68
N THR A 156 11.58 -18.40 4.63
CA THR A 156 12.93 -17.92 4.95
C THR A 156 13.11 -17.49 6.41
N LYS A 157 12.06 -17.55 7.24
CA LYS A 157 12.14 -17.14 8.65
C LYS A 157 13.19 -17.87 9.48
N ASN A 158 13.44 -19.17 9.17
CA ASN A 158 14.37 -20.04 9.87
C ASN A 158 15.69 -20.23 9.10
N LEU A 159 16.00 -19.38 8.11
CA LEU A 159 17.22 -19.52 7.31
C LEU A 159 18.49 -19.44 8.17
N PHE A 160 18.42 -18.72 9.28
CA PHE A 160 19.45 -18.67 10.31
C PHE A 160 18.87 -19.24 11.61
N SER A 161 19.42 -20.36 12.07
CA SER A 161 18.87 -21.13 13.21
C SER A 161 18.75 -20.30 14.48
N ASP A 162 19.74 -19.43 14.75
CA ASP A 162 19.81 -18.64 15.98
C ASP A 162 19.12 -17.26 15.88
N HIS A 163 18.72 -16.85 14.68
CA HIS A 163 18.18 -15.53 14.42
C HIS A 163 16.94 -15.57 13.51
N LEU A 164 15.78 -15.80 14.12
CA LEU A 164 14.50 -15.84 13.40
C LEU A 164 14.26 -14.53 12.61
N TYR A 165 13.68 -14.66 11.42
CA TYR A 165 13.25 -13.57 10.52
C TYR A 165 14.39 -12.77 9.85
N VAL A 166 15.66 -12.94 10.19
CA VAL A 166 16.80 -12.33 9.49
C VAL A 166 16.74 -12.67 8.00
N GLY A 167 16.54 -13.96 7.68
CA GLY A 167 16.39 -14.42 6.29
C GLY A 167 15.22 -13.77 5.55
N SER A 168 14.09 -13.52 6.24
CA SER A 168 12.92 -12.89 5.63
C SER A 168 13.20 -11.44 5.20
N TYR A 169 13.98 -10.69 5.98
CA TYR A 169 14.37 -9.32 5.63
C TYR A 169 15.54 -9.25 4.62
N LEU A 170 16.42 -10.25 4.58
CA LEU A 170 17.39 -10.41 3.47
C LEU A 170 16.66 -10.67 2.14
N LEU A 171 15.66 -11.52 2.16
CA LEU A 171 14.82 -11.75 0.99
C LEU A 171 14.04 -10.49 0.58
N LEU A 172 13.54 -9.72 1.56
CA LEU A 172 12.93 -8.42 1.31
C LEU A 172 13.89 -7.48 0.60
N ALA A 173 15.17 -7.45 0.99
CA ALA A 173 16.17 -6.64 0.31
C ALA A 173 16.34 -7.05 -1.16
N ALA A 174 16.39 -8.35 -1.45
CA ALA A 174 16.42 -8.85 -2.82
C ALA A 174 15.16 -8.46 -3.60
N PHE A 175 13.97 -8.58 -3.02
CA PHE A 175 12.73 -8.21 -3.68
C PHE A 175 12.64 -6.70 -3.95
N THR A 176 12.98 -5.86 -2.99
CA THR A 176 12.94 -4.40 -3.17
C THR A 176 14.03 -3.88 -4.11
N PHE A 177 15.06 -4.69 -4.41
CA PHE A 177 16.05 -4.40 -5.45
C PHE A 177 15.51 -4.66 -6.87
N MET A 178 14.64 -5.66 -7.07
CA MET A 178 14.13 -6.04 -8.40
C MET A 178 13.50 -4.87 -9.18
N PRO A 179 12.71 -3.97 -8.58
CA PRO A 179 12.21 -2.79 -9.29
C PRO A 179 13.29 -1.94 -9.94
N ALA A 180 14.49 -1.84 -9.35
CA ALA A 180 15.58 -1.06 -9.95
C ALA A 180 16.03 -1.69 -11.30
N ILE A 181 16.06 -3.02 -11.39
CA ILE A 181 16.39 -3.74 -12.61
C ILE A 181 15.31 -3.54 -13.68
N PHE A 182 14.04 -3.79 -13.34
CA PHE A 182 12.95 -3.70 -14.32
C PHE A 182 12.73 -2.27 -14.79
N LEU A 183 12.79 -1.29 -13.88
CA LEU A 183 12.57 0.12 -14.19
C LEU A 183 13.76 0.77 -14.91
N PHE A 184 14.91 0.10 -14.96
CA PHE A 184 15.98 0.52 -15.86
C PHE A 184 15.52 0.53 -17.33
N PHE A 185 14.63 -0.40 -17.71
CA PHE A 185 14.05 -0.50 -19.04
C PHE A 185 12.76 0.31 -19.23
N TYR A 186 12.29 1.01 -18.16
CA TYR A 186 11.16 1.92 -18.24
C TYR A 186 11.50 3.16 -19.06
N ASN A 187 10.65 3.48 -20.04
CA ASN A 187 10.83 4.66 -20.86
C ASN A 187 10.02 5.83 -20.29
N ASN A 188 10.73 6.86 -19.86
CA ASN A 188 10.15 8.09 -19.33
C ASN A 188 9.81 9.02 -20.52
N ASN A 189 8.78 8.67 -21.30
CA ASN A 189 8.52 9.33 -22.58
C ASN A 189 7.91 10.73 -22.46
N GLU A 190 7.55 11.20 -21.26
CA GLU A 190 7.08 12.56 -21.08
C GLU A 190 7.56 13.13 -19.73
N LYS A 191 8.34 14.21 -19.81
CA LYS A 191 8.38 15.17 -18.71
C LYS A 191 6.97 15.76 -18.64
N PRO A 192 6.28 15.78 -17.49
CA PRO A 192 5.07 16.55 -17.37
C PRO A 192 5.41 17.98 -17.77
N LYS A 193 4.87 18.45 -18.88
CA LYS A 193 4.91 19.85 -19.26
C LYS A 193 4.04 20.59 -18.26
N ILE A 194 4.63 20.96 -17.14
CA ILE A 194 4.00 21.89 -16.21
C ILE A 194 4.17 23.25 -16.89
N ASP A 195 3.14 23.68 -17.58
CA ASP A 195 3.06 25.02 -18.14
C ASP A 195 2.74 25.99 -17.00
N PHE A 196 3.79 26.57 -16.43
CA PHE A 196 3.70 27.53 -15.33
C PHE A 196 3.09 28.88 -15.77
N ASN A 197 2.86 29.08 -17.07
CA ASN A 197 2.37 30.34 -17.63
C ASN A 197 0.85 30.44 -17.75
N ASN A 198 0.09 29.40 -17.45
CA ASN A 198 -1.34 29.52 -17.42
C ASN A 198 -1.79 30.31 -16.18
N GLN A 199 -2.29 31.53 -16.40
CA GLN A 199 -2.95 32.33 -15.37
C GLN A 199 -4.08 31.49 -14.74
N TYR A 200 -3.87 31.14 -13.48
CA TYR A 200 -4.82 30.38 -12.69
C TYR A 200 -6.07 31.23 -12.40
N ASN A 201 -7.18 30.89 -13.03
CA ASN A 201 -8.50 31.51 -12.83
C ASN A 201 -9.48 30.61 -12.03
N GLY A 202 -8.98 29.58 -11.34
CA GLY A 202 -9.80 28.65 -10.58
C GLY A 202 -10.17 29.14 -9.18
N ARG A 203 -11.12 28.43 -8.55
CA ARG A 203 -11.58 28.69 -7.18
C ARG A 203 -10.44 28.67 -6.15
N ARG A 204 -10.60 29.37 -5.03
CA ARG A 204 -9.65 29.31 -3.92
C ARG A 204 -9.58 27.89 -3.37
N LEU A 205 -8.41 27.47 -2.91
CA LEU A 205 -8.20 26.14 -2.33
C LEU A 205 -9.17 25.85 -1.18
N SER A 206 -9.45 26.85 -0.33
CA SER A 206 -10.42 26.77 0.75
C SER A 206 -11.84 26.46 0.25
N GLU A 207 -12.27 27.04 -0.88
CA GLU A 207 -13.57 26.78 -1.46
C GLU A 207 -13.73 25.34 -1.95
N ILE A 208 -12.63 24.73 -2.40
CA ILE A 208 -12.61 23.33 -2.84
C ILE A 208 -12.61 22.39 -1.62
N ILE A 209 -11.76 22.64 -0.62
CA ILE A 209 -11.58 21.79 0.55
C ILE A 209 -12.85 21.73 1.42
N PHE A 210 -13.54 22.85 1.59
CA PHE A 210 -14.73 22.91 2.43
C PHE A 210 -16.04 22.51 1.72
N GLN A 211 -15.97 22.01 0.47
CA GLN A 211 -17.15 21.43 -0.17
C GLN A 211 -17.59 20.14 0.56
N PRO A 212 -18.89 19.96 0.82
CA PRO A 212 -19.38 18.73 1.48
C PRO A 212 -18.97 17.46 0.76
N ARG A 213 -18.96 17.46 -0.58
CA ARG A 213 -18.51 16.30 -1.37
C ARG A 213 -17.02 16.04 -1.27
N PHE A 214 -16.19 17.09 -1.17
CA PHE A 214 -14.75 16.93 -0.95
C PHE A 214 -14.48 16.34 0.43
N LEU A 215 -15.14 16.87 1.47
CA LEU A 215 -15.02 16.36 2.83
C LEU A 215 -15.50 14.91 2.92
N GLN A 216 -16.63 14.55 2.32
CA GLN A 216 -17.10 13.16 2.24
C GLN A 216 -16.05 12.24 1.61
N ALA A 217 -15.46 12.66 0.49
CA ALA A 217 -14.49 11.89 -0.26
C ALA A 217 -13.19 11.66 0.52
N VAL A 218 -12.62 12.72 1.09
CA VAL A 218 -11.38 12.65 1.86
C VAL A 218 -11.58 11.90 3.16
N THR A 219 -12.69 12.13 3.87
CA THR A 219 -13.02 11.42 5.11
C THR A 219 -13.19 9.93 4.86
N ALA A 220 -13.91 9.53 3.79
CA ALA A 220 -14.06 8.13 3.43
C ALA A 220 -12.71 7.45 3.15
N ALA A 221 -11.84 8.08 2.36
CA ALA A 221 -10.52 7.53 2.04
C ALA A 221 -9.59 7.48 3.27
N ALA A 222 -9.57 8.53 4.08
CA ALA A 222 -8.76 8.59 5.29
C ALA A 222 -9.21 7.56 6.33
N PHE A 223 -10.52 7.45 6.56
CA PHE A 223 -11.09 6.47 7.48
C PHE A 223 -10.84 5.03 7.01
N ALA A 224 -10.96 4.79 5.68
CA ALA A 224 -10.62 3.50 5.09
C ALA A 224 -9.20 3.06 5.46
N TYR A 225 -8.22 3.95 5.28
CA TYR A 225 -6.82 3.64 5.61
C TYR A 225 -6.58 3.55 7.11
N ALA A 226 -7.16 4.41 7.92
CA ALA A 226 -6.95 4.42 9.37
C ALA A 226 -7.41 3.10 10.02
N VAL A 227 -8.64 2.68 9.76
CA VAL A 227 -9.19 1.44 10.31
C VAL A 227 -8.46 0.21 9.77
N MET A 228 -8.20 0.17 8.46
CA MET A 228 -7.45 -0.93 7.84
C MET A 228 -6.04 -1.05 8.44
N SER A 229 -5.29 0.05 8.53
CA SER A 229 -3.93 0.03 9.05
C SER A 229 -3.89 -0.39 10.51
N TYR A 230 -4.85 0.06 11.33
CA TYR A 230 -4.96 -0.33 12.74
C TYR A 230 -5.18 -1.84 12.89
N LEU A 231 -6.20 -2.39 12.22
CA LEU A 231 -6.54 -3.80 12.33
C LEU A 231 -5.45 -4.70 11.70
N MET A 232 -4.91 -4.32 10.56
CA MET A 232 -3.83 -5.08 9.91
C MET A 232 -2.53 -5.08 10.72
N THR A 233 -2.24 -4.03 11.48
CA THR A 233 -1.08 -3.99 12.38
C THR A 233 -1.28 -4.89 13.60
N ALA A 234 -2.51 -4.94 14.15
CA ALA A 234 -2.83 -5.71 15.33
C ALA A 234 -3.00 -7.22 15.05
N THR A 235 -3.58 -7.58 13.89
CA THR A 235 -3.98 -8.97 13.58
C THR A 235 -2.82 -9.98 13.64
N PRO A 236 -1.64 -9.77 13.04
CA PRO A 236 -0.54 -10.74 13.12
C PRO A 236 -0.07 -10.97 14.55
N LEU A 237 -0.03 -9.90 15.35
CA LEU A 237 0.35 -9.98 16.76
C LEU A 237 -0.70 -10.77 17.56
N SER A 238 -1.99 -10.46 17.35
CA SER A 238 -3.09 -11.16 18.00
C SER A 238 -3.10 -12.64 17.64
N MET A 239 -3.15 -12.97 16.36
CA MET A 239 -3.23 -14.35 15.90
C MET A 239 -2.01 -15.19 16.30
N HIS A 240 -0.80 -14.69 16.03
CA HIS A 240 0.41 -15.51 16.19
C HIS A 240 0.96 -15.47 17.62
N VAL A 241 0.99 -14.30 18.26
CA VAL A 241 1.63 -14.14 19.57
C VAL A 241 0.64 -14.40 20.70
N MET A 242 -0.59 -13.85 20.61
CA MET A 242 -1.58 -13.98 21.70
C MET A 242 -2.33 -15.32 21.60
N GLU A 243 -2.92 -15.62 20.44
CA GLU A 243 -3.74 -16.83 20.22
C GLU A 243 -2.90 -18.07 19.80
N LYS A 244 -1.57 -17.94 19.72
CA LYS A 244 -0.65 -19.04 19.37
C LYS A 244 -0.95 -19.75 18.06
N MET A 245 -1.62 -19.09 17.14
CA MET A 245 -1.88 -19.64 15.80
C MET A 245 -0.57 -19.75 15.02
N SER A 246 -0.48 -20.71 14.10
CA SER A 246 0.71 -20.86 13.27
C SER A 246 0.92 -19.61 12.40
N LEU A 247 2.19 -19.29 12.12
CA LEU A 247 2.54 -18.17 11.26
C LEU A 247 1.97 -18.34 9.84
N GLU A 248 1.84 -19.58 9.37
CA GLU A 248 1.22 -19.91 8.09
C GLU A 248 -0.27 -19.53 8.04
N LYS A 249 -1.05 -19.90 9.07
CA LYS A 249 -2.45 -19.50 9.21
C LYS A 249 -2.60 -17.98 9.25
N THR A 250 -1.77 -17.32 10.04
CA THR A 250 -1.74 -15.85 10.12
C THR A 250 -1.46 -15.23 8.76
N GLY A 251 -0.45 -15.72 8.06
CA GLY A 251 -0.09 -15.24 6.72
C GLY A 251 -1.22 -15.43 5.71
N PHE A 252 -1.89 -16.58 5.73
CA PHE A 252 -3.00 -16.86 4.80
C PHE A 252 -4.18 -15.90 5.01
N VAL A 253 -4.52 -15.56 6.26
CA VAL A 253 -5.57 -14.57 6.56
C VAL A 253 -5.22 -13.19 5.98
N LEU A 254 -3.95 -12.76 6.08
CA LEU A 254 -3.52 -11.49 5.48
C LEU A 254 -3.57 -11.53 3.95
N GLN A 255 -3.18 -12.65 3.34
CA GLN A 255 -3.26 -12.83 1.89
C GLN A 255 -4.70 -12.72 1.38
N ILE A 256 -5.64 -13.38 2.04
CA ILE A 256 -7.07 -13.30 1.70
C ILE A 256 -7.63 -11.88 1.91
N HIS A 257 -7.19 -11.19 2.96
CA HIS A 257 -7.53 -9.77 3.13
C HIS A 257 -7.10 -8.93 1.93
N VAL A 258 -5.85 -9.08 1.45
CA VAL A 258 -5.35 -8.33 0.28
C VAL A 258 -6.12 -8.70 -0.99
N VAL A 259 -6.55 -9.97 -1.15
CA VAL A 259 -7.46 -10.36 -2.23
C VAL A 259 -8.78 -9.59 -2.12
N ALA A 260 -9.38 -9.53 -0.92
CA ALA A 260 -10.61 -8.80 -0.67
C ALA A 260 -10.46 -7.28 -0.85
N MET A 261 -9.25 -6.73 -0.65
CA MET A 261 -8.96 -5.32 -0.95
C MET A 261 -8.91 -5.01 -2.45
N PHE A 262 -8.27 -5.87 -3.24
CA PHE A 262 -7.93 -5.50 -4.63
C PHE A 262 -8.83 -6.15 -5.68
N LEU A 263 -9.28 -7.40 -5.49
CA LEU A 263 -10.10 -8.09 -6.47
C LEU A 263 -11.43 -7.38 -6.78
N PRO A 264 -12.18 -6.83 -5.79
CA PRO A 264 -13.43 -6.14 -6.07
C PRO A 264 -13.27 -4.86 -6.90
N SER A 265 -12.06 -4.28 -6.97
CA SER A 265 -11.82 -3.08 -7.80
C SER A 265 -12.14 -3.29 -9.29
N LEU A 266 -12.17 -4.53 -9.76
CA LEU A 266 -12.62 -4.87 -11.13
C LEU A 266 -14.08 -4.50 -11.38
N ILE A 267 -14.93 -4.52 -10.36
CA ILE A 267 -16.37 -4.26 -10.47
C ILE A 267 -16.80 -2.98 -9.75
N THR A 268 -16.02 -2.49 -8.78
CA THR A 268 -16.37 -1.33 -7.95
C THR A 268 -16.67 -0.08 -8.79
N GLY A 269 -15.91 0.15 -9.86
CA GLY A 269 -16.18 1.25 -10.78
C GLY A 269 -17.56 1.16 -11.46
N THR A 270 -18.00 -0.04 -11.81
CA THR A 270 -19.34 -0.30 -12.37
C THR A 270 -20.43 -0.10 -11.33
N LEU A 271 -20.17 -0.55 -10.09
CA LEU A 271 -21.10 -0.35 -8.97
C LEU A 271 -21.28 1.14 -8.66
N ILE A 272 -20.19 1.93 -8.67
CA ILE A 272 -20.24 3.38 -8.50
C ILE A 272 -21.08 4.04 -9.59
N LYS A 273 -20.92 3.64 -10.85
CA LYS A 273 -21.73 4.16 -11.97
C LYS A 273 -23.21 3.85 -11.78
N LYS A 274 -23.56 2.68 -11.26
CA LYS A 274 -24.96 2.22 -11.10
C LYS A 274 -25.61 2.80 -9.85
N PHE A 275 -24.93 2.85 -8.72
CA PHE A 275 -25.50 3.18 -7.41
C PHE A 275 -25.03 4.55 -6.86
N GLY A 276 -24.04 5.18 -7.48
CA GLY A 276 -23.43 6.41 -7.01
C GLY A 276 -22.38 6.23 -5.91
N HIS A 277 -21.49 7.22 -5.76
CA HIS A 277 -20.37 7.17 -4.81
C HIS A 277 -20.84 7.04 -3.36
N SER A 278 -21.84 7.81 -2.93
CA SER A 278 -22.29 7.84 -1.54
C SER A 278 -22.84 6.48 -1.08
N ASN A 279 -23.63 5.80 -1.91
CA ASN A 279 -24.19 4.50 -1.54
C ASN A 279 -23.09 3.43 -1.42
N ILE A 280 -22.09 3.45 -2.29
CA ILE A 280 -20.93 2.53 -2.18
C ILE A 280 -20.10 2.84 -0.94
N ILE A 281 -19.91 4.12 -0.58
CA ILE A 281 -19.27 4.52 0.69
C ILE A 281 -20.06 3.97 1.88
N TYR A 282 -21.41 4.08 1.91
CA TYR A 282 -22.22 3.55 3.02
C TYR A 282 -22.14 2.03 3.13
N ILE A 283 -22.11 1.30 2.02
CA ILE A 283 -21.89 -0.16 2.03
C ILE A 283 -20.48 -0.46 2.58
N GLY A 284 -19.47 0.31 2.23
CA GLY A 284 -18.12 0.16 2.79
C GLY A 284 -18.08 0.37 4.30
N VAL A 285 -18.80 1.38 4.82
CA VAL A 285 -18.97 1.61 6.26
C VAL A 285 -19.67 0.42 6.92
N LEU A 286 -20.74 -0.12 6.30
CA LEU A 286 -21.42 -1.29 6.81
C LEU A 286 -20.49 -2.50 6.95
N PHE A 287 -19.63 -2.75 5.97
CA PHE A 287 -18.64 -3.81 6.06
C PHE A 287 -17.64 -3.59 7.21
N TYR A 288 -17.24 -2.34 7.47
CA TYR A 288 -16.41 -2.04 8.64
C TYR A 288 -17.13 -2.27 9.97
N VAL A 289 -18.43 -1.93 10.04
CA VAL A 289 -19.24 -2.23 11.22
C VAL A 289 -19.32 -3.76 11.44
N VAL A 290 -19.54 -4.54 10.38
CA VAL A 290 -19.51 -6.01 10.45
C VAL A 290 -18.16 -6.51 10.95
N THR A 291 -17.04 -5.95 10.43
CA THR A 291 -15.70 -6.30 10.91
C THR A 291 -15.54 -6.07 12.41
N VAL A 292 -15.99 -4.90 12.92
CA VAL A 292 -15.92 -4.57 14.35
C VAL A 292 -16.77 -5.52 15.17
N ILE A 293 -18.00 -5.81 14.73
CA ILE A 293 -18.89 -6.76 15.42
C ILE A 293 -18.21 -8.14 15.51
N LEU A 294 -17.67 -8.64 14.40
CA LEU A 294 -16.98 -9.94 14.37
C LEU A 294 -15.76 -9.96 15.31
N SER A 295 -15.04 -8.86 15.44
CA SER A 295 -13.89 -8.79 16.36
C SER A 295 -14.27 -8.80 17.85
N LEU A 296 -15.53 -8.65 18.19
CA LEU A 296 -16.02 -8.78 19.58
C LEU A 296 -16.34 -10.23 19.99
N PHE A 297 -16.43 -11.16 19.02
CA PHE A 297 -16.65 -12.57 19.29
C PHE A 297 -15.34 -13.33 19.57
N GLU A 298 -15.45 -14.64 19.78
CA GLU A 298 -14.30 -15.53 20.00
C GLU A 298 -13.24 -15.38 18.91
N GLN A 299 -11.99 -15.33 19.31
CA GLN A 299 -10.84 -15.12 18.43
C GLN A 299 -10.43 -16.43 17.74
N THR A 300 -11.36 -17.02 16.97
CA THR A 300 -11.09 -18.21 16.18
C THR A 300 -10.46 -17.87 14.83
N TYR A 301 -9.77 -18.85 14.22
CA TYR A 301 -9.20 -18.69 12.88
C TYR A 301 -10.25 -18.25 11.84
N LEU A 302 -11.44 -18.85 11.88
CA LEU A 302 -12.51 -18.50 10.93
C LEU A 302 -13.01 -17.08 11.16
N ASN A 303 -13.11 -16.65 12.41
CA ASN A 303 -13.56 -15.29 12.74
C ASN A 303 -12.57 -14.23 12.24
N TYR A 304 -11.25 -14.43 12.44
CA TYR A 304 -10.24 -13.57 11.83
C TYR A 304 -10.36 -13.54 10.31
N MET A 305 -10.52 -14.69 9.66
CA MET A 305 -10.64 -14.80 8.20
C MET A 305 -11.82 -13.97 7.69
N VAL A 306 -13.01 -14.18 8.26
CA VAL A 306 -14.24 -13.51 7.83
C VAL A 306 -14.17 -12.01 8.13
N ALA A 307 -13.70 -11.62 9.32
CA ALA A 307 -13.55 -10.22 9.70
C ALA A 307 -12.60 -9.48 8.75
N LEU A 308 -11.47 -10.08 8.37
CA LEU A 308 -10.52 -9.46 7.46
C LEU A 308 -10.99 -9.44 6.00
N ILE A 309 -11.83 -10.37 5.58
CA ILE A 309 -12.51 -10.29 4.27
C ILE A 309 -13.41 -9.04 4.24
N PHE A 310 -14.28 -8.85 5.25
CA PHE A 310 -15.13 -7.66 5.34
C PHE A 310 -14.31 -6.38 5.45
N LEU A 311 -13.20 -6.38 6.19
CA LEU A 311 -12.27 -5.27 6.25
C LEU A 311 -11.72 -4.91 4.87
N GLY A 312 -11.31 -5.89 4.08
CA GLY A 312 -10.80 -5.69 2.72
C GLY A 312 -11.86 -5.13 1.77
N LEU A 313 -13.06 -5.69 1.77
CA LEU A 313 -14.21 -5.22 0.99
C LEU A 313 -14.58 -3.79 1.37
N GLY A 314 -14.65 -3.50 2.67
CA GLY A 314 -14.94 -2.17 3.20
C GLY A 314 -13.90 -1.15 2.76
N TRP A 315 -12.61 -1.50 2.86
CA TRP A 315 -11.52 -0.65 2.37
C TRP A 315 -11.65 -0.35 0.87
N ASN A 316 -11.91 -1.38 0.06
CA ASN A 316 -12.06 -1.21 -1.38
C ASN A 316 -13.17 -0.20 -1.71
N PHE A 317 -14.35 -0.36 -1.12
CA PHE A 317 -15.51 0.48 -1.40
C PHE A 317 -15.33 1.92 -0.91
N LEU A 318 -14.79 2.09 0.30
CA LEU A 318 -14.53 3.42 0.86
C LEU A 318 -13.41 4.15 0.09
N PHE A 319 -12.30 3.47 -0.16
CA PHE A 319 -11.11 4.09 -0.75
C PHE A 319 -11.31 4.40 -2.24
N ILE A 320 -11.86 3.46 -3.02
CA ILE A 320 -12.08 3.68 -4.46
C ILE A 320 -13.17 4.72 -4.67
N SER A 321 -14.28 4.65 -3.92
CA SER A 321 -15.35 5.64 -4.03
C SER A 321 -14.88 7.02 -3.55
N GLY A 322 -14.15 7.08 -2.43
CA GLY A 322 -13.59 8.34 -1.92
C GLY A 322 -12.64 8.97 -2.91
N THR A 323 -11.62 8.23 -3.38
CA THR A 323 -10.62 8.77 -4.31
C THR A 323 -11.20 9.15 -5.66
N SER A 324 -12.18 8.43 -6.19
CA SER A 324 -12.87 8.80 -7.42
C SER A 324 -13.79 10.01 -7.25
N LEU A 325 -14.41 10.16 -6.08
CA LEU A 325 -15.26 11.31 -5.76
C LEU A 325 -14.44 12.60 -5.64
N VAL A 326 -13.22 12.55 -5.08
CA VAL A 326 -12.31 13.72 -5.03
C VAL A 326 -12.09 14.32 -6.41
N VAL A 327 -11.90 13.49 -7.44
CA VAL A 327 -11.66 13.96 -8.81
C VAL A 327 -12.85 14.76 -9.38
N LEU A 328 -14.07 14.54 -8.89
CA LEU A 328 -15.27 15.23 -9.31
C LEU A 328 -15.49 16.57 -8.57
N THR A 329 -14.68 16.90 -7.57
CA THR A 329 -14.85 18.11 -6.75
C THR A 329 -14.08 19.31 -7.28
N TYR A 330 -13.18 19.11 -8.23
CA TYR A 330 -12.39 20.18 -8.87
C TYR A 330 -12.40 20.05 -10.40
N LYS A 331 -12.20 21.20 -11.08
CA LYS A 331 -12.14 21.29 -12.54
C LYS A 331 -10.74 20.98 -13.07
N GLU A 332 -10.61 20.80 -14.39
CA GLU A 332 -9.32 20.49 -15.02
C GLU A 332 -8.25 21.57 -14.83
N ASP A 333 -8.63 22.83 -14.88
CA ASP A 333 -7.80 24.01 -14.66
C ASP A 333 -7.39 24.19 -13.18
N GLU A 334 -8.09 23.55 -12.24
CA GLU A 334 -7.78 23.54 -10.81
C GLU A 334 -6.78 22.45 -10.41
N LYS A 335 -6.49 21.47 -11.27
CA LYS A 335 -5.57 20.33 -10.99
C LYS A 335 -4.14 20.74 -10.66
N LEU A 336 -3.65 21.87 -11.19
CA LEU A 336 -2.26 22.30 -11.03
C LEU A 336 -1.93 22.83 -9.62
N LYS A 337 -2.92 23.23 -8.82
CA LYS A 337 -2.71 23.66 -7.43
C LYS A 337 -2.56 22.51 -6.44
N HIS A 338 -2.94 21.30 -6.85
CA HIS A 338 -3.05 20.12 -5.98
C HIS A 338 -1.95 19.06 -6.24
N LYS A 339 -1.04 19.32 -7.20
CA LYS A 339 0.17 18.53 -7.43
C LYS A 339 1.38 19.23 -6.81
#